data_61690a6199d6bb839dea27f717379a64
#
_entry.id   61690a6199d6bb839dea27f717379a64
#
_cell.length_a   1.000
_cell.length_b   1.000
_cell.length_c   1.000
_cell.angle_alpha   90.00
_cell.angle_beta   90.00
_cell.angle_gamma   90.00
#
_symmetry.space_group_name_H-M   'P 1'
#
loop_
_entity.id
_entity.type
_entity.pdbx_description
1 polymer ?
#
loop_
_entity_poly.entity_id
_entity_poly.type
_entity_poly.pdbx_seq_one_letter_code
_entity_poly.pdbx_strand_id
1 'polypeptide(L)'
;NRWDASAFYDADPAQSEHGKIYCKRGGFLEDFDKFDAGFFNIADAEADIIDPQERRFLQSAWSAIEDAGYTRERLKQRYPKGKSADVGVFVGVTTNSYQLLAPEAWQRGRMVTPSAMPWSIANRVSYTLDLQGPSMPIDTACSSSLVAVHLACESLRRSECQLALAGGVPLQRRQGFFE
;
A
#
# COMPACT_ATOMS: atom_id res chain seq x y z
N ASN A 1 11.56 -20.90 -4.33
CA ASN A 1 10.33 -21.36 -3.66
C ASN A 1 10.06 -20.50 -2.44
N ARG A 2 8.99 -19.75 -2.44
CA ARG A 2 8.58 -18.95 -1.27
C ARG A 2 7.85 -19.78 -0.22
N TRP A 3 7.34 -20.95 -0.59
CA TRP A 3 6.59 -21.83 0.27
C TRP A 3 6.43 -23.22 -0.32
N ASP A 4 6.15 -24.17 0.53
CA ASP A 4 5.77 -25.51 0.13
C ASP A 4 4.25 -25.55 -0.12
N ALA A 5 3.87 -25.66 -1.38
CA ALA A 5 2.48 -25.77 -1.80
C ALA A 5 1.98 -27.23 -1.82
N SER A 6 2.82 -28.21 -1.49
CA SER A 6 2.51 -29.64 -1.70
C SER A 6 1.25 -30.07 -0.97
N ALA A 7 1.04 -29.57 0.25
CA ALA A 7 -0.15 -29.87 1.04
C ALA A 7 -1.46 -29.36 0.46
N PHE A 8 -1.39 -28.28 -0.35
CA PHE A 8 -2.56 -27.56 -0.88
C PHE A 8 -2.75 -27.75 -2.39
N TYR A 9 -1.79 -28.32 -3.08
CA TYR A 9 -1.80 -28.42 -4.52
C TYR A 9 -2.36 -29.77 -5.00
N ASP A 10 -3.26 -29.70 -6.00
CA ASP A 10 -3.65 -30.79 -6.84
C ASP A 10 -3.73 -30.29 -8.30
N ALA A 11 -3.26 -31.11 -9.24
CA ALA A 11 -3.31 -30.77 -10.66
C ALA A 11 -4.73 -30.83 -11.24
N ASP A 12 -5.64 -31.55 -10.58
CA ASP A 12 -7.03 -31.68 -10.97
C ASP A 12 -7.83 -30.46 -10.45
N PRO A 13 -8.37 -29.60 -11.34
CA PRO A 13 -9.21 -28.48 -10.92
C PRO A 13 -10.45 -28.86 -10.13
N ALA A 14 -10.97 -30.08 -10.29
CA ALA A 14 -12.14 -30.56 -9.55
C ALA A 14 -11.86 -30.69 -8.04
N GLN A 15 -10.59 -30.83 -7.64
CA GLN A 15 -10.19 -30.87 -6.23
C GLN A 15 -10.23 -29.49 -5.54
N SER A 16 -10.49 -28.41 -6.27
CA SER A 16 -10.66 -27.09 -5.67
C SER A 16 -11.85 -27.03 -4.70
N GLU A 17 -12.89 -27.83 -4.91
CA GLU A 17 -14.02 -27.98 -3.98
C GLU A 17 -13.60 -28.56 -2.63
N HIS A 18 -12.44 -29.23 -2.56
CA HIS A 18 -11.86 -29.80 -1.35
C HIS A 18 -10.73 -28.94 -0.76
N GLY A 19 -10.68 -27.65 -1.13
CA GLY A 19 -9.70 -26.67 -0.63
C GLY A 19 -8.31 -26.82 -1.26
N LYS A 20 -8.19 -27.53 -2.39
CA LYS A 20 -6.93 -27.62 -3.14
C LYS A 20 -6.81 -26.51 -4.16
N ILE A 21 -5.59 -26.12 -4.45
CA ILE A 21 -5.25 -25.16 -5.52
C ILE A 21 -4.65 -25.92 -6.71
N TYR A 22 -5.06 -25.62 -7.91
CA TYR A 22 -4.51 -26.20 -9.13
C TYR A 22 -3.43 -25.34 -9.81
N CYS A 23 -3.15 -24.16 -9.27
CA CYS A 23 -2.11 -23.25 -9.76
C CYS A 23 -1.09 -22.94 -8.67
N LYS A 24 0.20 -23.16 -8.97
CA LYS A 24 1.34 -22.84 -8.10
C LYS A 24 2.01 -21.52 -8.45
N ARG A 25 1.53 -20.82 -9.48
CA ARG A 25 2.13 -19.59 -9.98
C ARG A 25 1.43 -18.38 -9.38
N GLY A 26 2.22 -17.33 -9.10
CA GLY A 26 1.71 -16.06 -8.60
C GLY A 26 2.69 -14.93 -8.91
N GLY A 27 2.23 -13.70 -8.82
CA GLY A 27 3.06 -12.51 -8.87
C GLY A 27 3.74 -12.30 -7.53
N PHE A 28 4.95 -12.80 -7.35
CA PHE A 28 5.71 -12.62 -6.12
C PHE A 28 6.61 -11.42 -6.21
N LEU A 29 6.55 -10.56 -5.19
CA LEU A 29 7.53 -9.48 -5.02
C LEU A 29 8.73 -10.00 -4.24
N GLU A 30 9.92 -9.73 -4.74
CA GLU A 30 11.16 -9.90 -3.98
C GLU A 30 11.37 -8.70 -3.06
N ASP A 31 12.11 -8.93 -1.97
CA ASP A 31 12.49 -7.87 -1.01
C ASP A 31 11.29 -7.02 -0.50
N PHE A 32 10.10 -7.63 -0.42
CA PHE A 32 8.89 -6.94 0.04
C PHE A 32 8.98 -6.48 1.51
N ASP A 33 9.87 -7.08 2.27
CA ASP A 33 10.20 -6.79 3.65
C ASP A 33 11.25 -5.68 3.82
N LYS A 34 11.99 -5.35 2.76
CA LYS A 34 13.01 -4.31 2.80
C LYS A 34 12.40 -2.94 2.57
N PHE A 35 12.86 -1.97 3.37
CA PHE A 35 12.40 -0.59 3.31
C PHE A 35 13.49 0.35 3.82
N ASP A 36 13.78 1.41 3.06
CA ASP A 36 14.72 2.45 3.50
C ASP A 36 13.98 3.47 4.38
N ALA A 37 13.86 3.15 5.66
CA ALA A 37 13.19 4.00 6.64
C ALA A 37 13.90 5.35 6.79
N GLY A 38 15.24 5.36 6.75
CA GLY A 38 16.05 6.57 6.87
C GLY A 38 15.78 7.56 5.74
N PHE A 39 15.62 7.08 4.50
CA PHE A 39 15.29 7.92 3.35
C PHE A 39 13.96 8.67 3.54
N PHE A 40 12.97 8.02 4.14
CA PHE A 40 11.65 8.60 4.41
C PHE A 40 11.56 9.28 5.78
N ASN A 41 12.67 9.37 6.53
CA ASN A 41 12.72 9.94 7.87
C ASN A 41 11.74 9.26 8.84
N ILE A 42 11.66 7.92 8.75
CA ILE A 42 10.85 7.04 9.61
C ILE A 42 11.81 6.31 10.55
N ALA A 43 11.49 6.28 11.84
CA ALA A 43 12.31 5.54 12.80
C ALA A 43 12.23 4.02 12.55
N ASP A 44 13.34 3.30 12.72
CA ASP A 44 13.41 1.86 12.47
C ASP A 44 12.33 1.07 13.25
N ALA A 45 12.13 1.43 14.52
CA ALA A 45 11.11 0.80 15.36
C ALA A 45 9.67 1.04 14.85
N GLU A 46 9.43 2.18 14.20
CA GLU A 46 8.16 2.47 13.54
C GLU A 46 8.05 1.68 12.23
N ALA A 47 9.13 1.63 11.44
CA ALA A 47 9.16 0.92 10.17
C ALA A 47 8.82 -0.58 10.32
N ASP A 48 9.24 -1.20 11.42
CA ASP A 48 8.95 -2.62 11.72
C ASP A 48 7.46 -2.92 11.88
N ILE A 49 6.68 -1.95 12.33
CA ILE A 49 5.24 -2.12 12.61
C ILE A 49 4.34 -1.56 11.50
N ILE A 50 4.90 -0.88 10.50
CA ILE A 50 4.15 -0.40 9.33
C ILE A 50 3.84 -1.56 8.39
N ASP A 51 2.59 -1.63 7.92
CA ASP A 51 2.18 -2.61 6.90
C ASP A 51 3.10 -2.54 5.66
N PRO A 52 3.60 -3.67 5.17
CA PRO A 52 4.36 -3.70 3.91
C PRO A 52 3.65 -3.02 2.74
N GLN A 53 2.31 -3.03 2.69
CA GLN A 53 1.54 -2.30 1.69
C GLN A 53 1.78 -0.80 1.76
N GLU A 54 1.79 -0.24 2.97
CA GLU A 54 2.04 1.17 3.21
C GLU A 54 3.47 1.56 2.80
N ARG A 55 4.45 0.76 3.20
CA ARG A 55 5.87 0.96 2.83
C ARG A 55 6.08 0.92 1.32
N ARG A 56 5.52 -0.09 0.64
CA ARG A 56 5.64 -0.25 -0.81
C ARG A 56 4.92 0.83 -1.59
N PHE A 57 3.72 1.22 -1.13
CA PHE A 57 3.00 2.31 -1.78
C PHE A 57 3.74 3.64 -1.65
N LEU A 58 4.35 3.92 -0.49
CA LEU A 58 5.18 5.11 -0.29
C LEU A 58 6.38 5.14 -1.23
N GLN A 59 7.11 4.02 -1.39
CA GLN A 59 8.22 3.91 -2.34
C GLN A 59 7.76 4.12 -3.78
N SER A 60 6.64 3.48 -4.18
CA SER A 60 6.09 3.61 -5.54
C SER A 60 5.59 5.02 -5.84
N ALA A 61 4.97 5.67 -4.85
CA ALA A 61 4.53 7.06 -4.97
C ALA A 61 5.71 8.01 -5.16
N TRP A 62 6.80 7.78 -4.41
CA TRP A 62 8.04 8.54 -4.58
C TRP A 62 8.63 8.35 -5.99
N SER A 63 8.78 7.09 -6.42
CA SER A 63 9.29 6.79 -7.77
C SER A 63 8.42 7.41 -8.88
N ALA A 64 7.11 7.40 -8.73
CA ALA A 64 6.21 8.04 -9.69
C ALA A 64 6.37 9.56 -9.75
N ILE A 65 6.63 10.21 -8.62
CA ILE A 65 6.93 11.64 -8.54
C ILE A 65 8.24 11.95 -9.25
N GLU A 66 9.29 11.15 -9.02
CA GLU A 66 10.58 11.33 -9.69
C GLU A 66 10.48 11.08 -11.19
N ASP A 67 9.78 10.03 -11.62
CA ASP A 67 9.56 9.72 -13.04
C ASP A 67 8.78 10.84 -13.76
N ALA A 68 7.85 11.48 -13.06
CA ALA A 68 7.15 12.66 -13.55
C ALA A 68 8.01 13.94 -13.56
N GLY A 69 9.29 13.86 -13.17
CA GLY A 69 10.23 14.98 -13.17
C GLY A 69 10.09 15.94 -11.99
N TYR A 70 9.40 15.51 -10.91
CA TYR A 70 9.27 16.32 -9.71
C TYR A 70 10.29 15.87 -8.64
N THR A 71 10.76 16.84 -7.86
CA THR A 71 11.46 16.64 -6.59
C THR A 71 10.64 17.27 -5.47
N ARG A 72 11.00 17.02 -4.21
CA ARG A 72 10.35 17.69 -3.06
C ARG A 72 10.41 19.21 -3.19
N GLU A 73 11.54 19.76 -3.65
CA GLU A 73 11.76 21.20 -3.85
C GLU A 73 10.89 21.72 -4.99
N ARG A 74 10.82 21.01 -6.12
CA ARG A 74 9.96 21.40 -7.26
C ARG A 74 8.48 21.35 -6.91
N LEU A 75 8.04 20.36 -6.16
CA LEU A 75 6.67 20.33 -5.65
C LEU A 75 6.38 21.56 -4.79
N LYS A 76 7.28 21.91 -3.87
CA LYS A 76 7.13 23.11 -3.02
C LYS A 76 7.20 24.42 -3.80
N GLN A 77 8.06 24.52 -4.84
CA GLN A 77 8.20 25.74 -5.66
C GLN A 77 6.99 26.00 -6.55
N ARG A 78 6.29 24.96 -6.98
CA ARG A 78 5.10 25.09 -7.84
C ARG A 78 3.94 25.79 -7.12
N TYR A 79 3.95 25.77 -5.81
CA TYR A 79 2.89 26.36 -4.99
C TYR A 79 3.39 27.66 -4.34
N PRO A 80 2.53 28.69 -4.21
CA PRO A 80 2.92 29.95 -3.58
C PRO A 80 3.51 29.73 -2.18
N LYS A 81 4.51 30.57 -1.81
CA LYS A 81 5.12 30.50 -0.48
C LYS A 81 4.05 30.45 0.61
N GLY A 82 4.14 29.46 1.49
CA GLY A 82 3.21 29.24 2.59
C GLY A 82 2.02 28.33 2.29
N LYS A 83 1.92 27.80 1.06
CA LYS A 83 0.98 26.74 0.71
C LYS A 83 1.73 25.44 0.46
N SER A 84 1.26 24.36 1.08
CA SER A 84 1.74 23.02 0.79
C SER A 84 1.30 22.55 -0.60
N ALA A 85 1.94 21.50 -1.11
CA ALA A 85 1.64 20.98 -2.44
C ALA A 85 0.19 20.42 -2.49
N ASP A 86 -0.62 20.99 -3.37
CA ASP A 86 -2.01 20.60 -3.59
C ASP A 86 -2.06 19.35 -4.49
N VAL A 87 -1.64 18.23 -3.91
CA VAL A 87 -1.56 16.91 -4.56
C VAL A 87 -2.47 15.93 -3.85
N GLY A 88 -3.41 15.35 -4.59
CA GLY A 88 -4.29 14.30 -4.07
C GLY A 88 -3.63 12.92 -4.09
N VAL A 89 -3.99 12.05 -3.14
CA VAL A 89 -3.53 10.66 -3.05
C VAL A 89 -4.74 9.73 -2.98
N PHE A 90 -4.88 8.87 -3.98
CA PHE A 90 -6.00 7.94 -4.13
C PHE A 90 -5.45 6.52 -4.27
N VAL A 91 -5.72 5.64 -3.29
CA VAL A 91 -5.14 4.31 -3.28
C VAL A 91 -6.18 3.21 -3.13
N GLY A 92 -6.19 2.27 -4.07
CA GLY A 92 -7.00 1.05 -3.99
C GLY A 92 -6.38 0.09 -2.97
N VAL A 93 -7.13 -0.24 -1.91
CA VAL A 93 -6.70 -1.14 -0.83
C VAL A 93 -7.87 -2.06 -0.48
N THR A 94 -7.70 -3.36 -0.63
CA THR A 94 -8.78 -4.32 -0.38
C THR A 94 -8.49 -5.23 0.81
N THR A 95 -7.24 -5.64 1.00
CA THR A 95 -6.86 -6.58 2.05
C THR A 95 -6.01 -5.91 3.11
N ASN A 96 -6.23 -6.30 4.36
CA ASN A 96 -5.53 -5.76 5.51
C ASN A 96 -5.20 -6.86 6.54
N SER A 97 -4.50 -7.90 6.09
CA SER A 97 -4.13 -9.02 6.93
C SER A 97 -3.01 -8.70 7.94
N TYR A 98 -2.29 -7.57 7.76
CA TYR A 98 -1.20 -7.19 8.66
C TYR A 98 -1.70 -6.87 10.09
N GLN A 99 -2.96 -6.49 10.25
CA GLN A 99 -3.60 -6.30 11.56
C GLN A 99 -3.58 -7.56 12.42
N LEU A 100 -3.61 -8.74 11.81
CA LEU A 100 -3.60 -10.03 12.52
C LEU A 100 -2.29 -10.29 13.26
N LEU A 101 -1.23 -9.55 12.97
CA LEU A 101 0.04 -9.65 13.71
C LEU A 101 -0.06 -9.20 15.16
N ALA A 102 -0.96 -8.27 15.48
CA ALA A 102 -1.11 -7.79 16.86
C ALA A 102 -1.54 -8.90 17.83
N PRO A 103 -2.63 -9.65 17.58
CA PRO A 103 -3.03 -10.76 18.43
C PRO A 103 -1.95 -11.83 18.57
N GLU A 104 -1.26 -12.17 17.47
CA GLU A 104 -0.16 -13.15 17.50
C GLU A 104 1.01 -12.67 18.38
N ALA A 105 1.39 -11.41 18.27
CA ALA A 105 2.45 -10.81 19.07
C ALA A 105 2.06 -10.74 20.56
N TRP A 106 0.82 -10.36 20.85
CA TRP A 106 0.29 -10.29 22.22
C TRP A 106 0.26 -11.65 22.90
N GLN A 107 -0.14 -12.71 22.20
CA GLN A 107 -0.07 -14.08 22.71
C GLN A 107 1.36 -14.50 23.10
N ARG A 108 2.36 -13.90 22.44
CA ARG A 108 3.79 -14.10 22.72
C ARG A 108 4.35 -13.09 23.73
N GLY A 109 3.49 -12.32 24.42
CA GLY A 109 3.88 -11.31 25.39
C GLY A 109 4.50 -10.03 24.83
N ARG A 110 4.37 -9.78 23.51
CA ARG A 110 4.87 -8.58 22.85
C ARG A 110 3.72 -7.62 22.57
N MET A 111 3.66 -6.51 23.30
CA MET A 111 2.66 -5.45 23.08
C MET A 111 3.05 -4.62 21.85
N VAL A 112 2.56 -5.02 20.69
CA VAL A 112 2.78 -4.34 19.40
C VAL A 112 1.44 -3.95 18.80
N THR A 113 1.34 -2.72 18.30
CA THR A 113 0.18 -2.25 17.55
C THR A 113 0.63 -1.92 16.12
N PRO A 114 0.40 -2.82 15.14
CA PRO A 114 0.77 -2.57 13.76
C PRO A 114 0.03 -1.36 13.18
N SER A 115 0.74 -0.53 12.43
CA SER A 115 0.12 0.47 11.57
C SER A 115 -0.35 -0.22 10.28
N ALA A 116 -1.62 -0.54 10.23
CA ALA A 116 -2.18 -1.40 9.19
C ALA A 116 -3.60 -0.98 8.77
N MET A 117 -4.01 0.23 9.07
CA MET A 117 -5.32 0.73 8.67
C MET A 117 -5.28 1.24 7.22
N PRO A 118 -6.28 0.95 6.38
CA PRO A 118 -6.29 1.37 4.98
C PRO A 118 -6.05 2.87 4.76
N TRP A 119 -6.62 3.72 5.62
CA TRP A 119 -6.44 5.17 5.54
C TRP A 119 -4.97 5.60 5.73
N SER A 120 -4.18 4.81 6.48
CA SER A 120 -2.77 5.12 6.74
C SER A 120 -1.93 5.06 5.47
N ILE A 121 -2.26 4.19 4.53
CA ILE A 121 -1.51 4.01 3.28
C ILE A 121 -1.51 5.30 2.44
N ALA A 122 -2.66 5.93 2.25
CA ALA A 122 -2.76 7.20 1.54
C ALA A 122 -2.15 8.35 2.37
N ASN A 123 -2.51 8.40 3.66
CA ASN A 123 -2.10 9.50 4.53
C ASN A 123 -0.59 9.51 4.81
N ARG A 124 0.07 8.35 4.83
CA ARG A 124 1.53 8.27 4.97
C ARG A 124 2.24 8.98 3.82
N VAL A 125 1.77 8.78 2.59
CA VAL A 125 2.32 9.48 1.43
C VAL A 125 2.13 10.98 1.57
N SER A 126 0.91 11.41 1.89
CA SER A 126 0.59 12.83 2.07
C SER A 126 1.43 13.46 3.18
N TYR A 127 1.57 12.79 4.32
CA TYR A 127 2.37 13.27 5.45
C TYR A 127 3.86 13.35 5.12
N THR A 128 4.44 12.26 4.58
CA THR A 128 5.87 12.18 4.29
C THR A 128 6.32 13.18 3.23
N LEU A 129 5.45 13.47 2.27
CA LEU A 129 5.75 14.36 1.14
C LEU A 129 5.15 15.76 1.29
N ASP A 130 4.48 16.05 2.42
CA ASP A 130 3.83 17.34 2.72
C ASP A 130 2.79 17.72 1.65
N LEU A 131 1.87 16.78 1.33
CA LEU A 131 0.81 16.95 0.34
C LEU A 131 -0.51 17.30 1.04
N GLN A 132 -1.26 18.26 0.50
CA GLN A 132 -2.46 18.81 1.14
C GLN A 132 -3.76 18.58 0.36
N GLY A 133 -3.70 17.91 -0.78
CA GLY A 133 -4.89 17.51 -1.52
C GLY A 133 -5.66 16.37 -0.83
N PRO A 134 -6.79 15.93 -1.41
CA PRO A 134 -7.56 14.79 -0.91
C PRO A 134 -6.68 13.56 -0.73
N SER A 135 -6.84 12.84 0.39
CA SER A 135 -6.04 11.65 0.70
C SER A 135 -6.97 10.55 1.18
N MET A 136 -7.16 9.50 0.36
CA MET A 136 -8.16 8.49 0.65
C MET A 136 -7.83 7.10 0.15
N PRO A 137 -8.09 6.06 0.95
CA PRO A 137 -8.14 4.69 0.50
C PRO A 137 -9.49 4.42 -0.18
N ILE A 138 -9.48 3.55 -1.17
CA ILE A 138 -10.67 3.13 -1.91
C ILE A 138 -10.75 1.61 -1.87
N ASP A 139 -11.88 1.08 -1.44
CA ASP A 139 -12.17 -0.35 -1.50
C ASP A 139 -13.47 -0.59 -2.28
N THR A 140 -13.30 -1.11 -3.48
CA THR A 140 -14.35 -1.62 -4.34
C THR A 140 -13.93 -3.00 -4.88
N ALA A 141 -13.28 -3.78 -4.03
CA ALA A 141 -12.70 -5.10 -4.33
C ALA A 141 -11.75 -5.04 -5.55
N CYS A 142 -11.89 -5.92 -6.52
CA CYS A 142 -11.00 -6.01 -7.69
C CYS A 142 -10.92 -4.73 -8.53
N SER A 143 -11.90 -3.84 -8.45
CA SER A 143 -11.96 -2.58 -9.19
C SER A 143 -11.33 -1.39 -8.47
N SER A 144 -10.85 -1.55 -7.23
CA SER A 144 -10.38 -0.45 -6.38
C SER A 144 -9.37 0.48 -7.07
N SER A 145 -8.38 -0.08 -7.76
CA SER A 145 -7.35 0.73 -8.44
C SER A 145 -7.92 1.58 -9.59
N LEU A 146 -8.87 1.05 -10.36
CA LEU A 146 -9.53 1.80 -11.44
C LEU A 146 -10.45 2.89 -10.88
N VAL A 147 -11.13 2.60 -9.78
CA VAL A 147 -11.95 3.60 -9.07
C VAL A 147 -11.06 4.70 -8.48
N ALA A 148 -9.89 4.35 -7.95
CA ALA A 148 -8.90 5.34 -7.49
C ALA A 148 -8.47 6.29 -8.62
N VAL A 149 -8.17 5.78 -9.81
CA VAL A 149 -7.86 6.59 -11.00
C VAL A 149 -9.05 7.48 -11.38
N HIS A 150 -10.27 6.94 -11.39
CA HIS A 150 -11.48 7.71 -11.69
C HIS A 150 -11.65 8.89 -10.72
N LEU A 151 -11.57 8.63 -9.42
CA LEU A 151 -11.71 9.67 -8.39
C LEU A 151 -10.60 10.73 -8.48
N ALA A 152 -9.36 10.33 -8.78
CA ALA A 152 -8.28 11.25 -9.04
C ALA A 152 -8.58 12.19 -10.22
N CYS A 153 -9.08 11.64 -11.34
CA CYS A 153 -9.50 12.43 -12.50
C CYS A 153 -10.64 13.40 -12.16
N GLU A 154 -11.64 12.96 -11.39
CA GLU A 154 -12.74 13.83 -10.96
C GLU A 154 -12.26 14.93 -10.03
N SER A 155 -11.36 14.63 -9.09
CA SER A 155 -10.76 15.63 -8.19
C SER A 155 -9.98 16.70 -8.96
N LEU A 156 -9.21 16.30 -9.98
CA LEU A 156 -8.52 17.24 -10.88
C LEU A 156 -9.50 18.11 -11.66
N ARG A 157 -10.57 17.52 -12.22
CA ARG A 157 -11.60 18.28 -12.98
C ARG A 157 -12.36 19.30 -12.15
N ARG A 158 -12.55 19.00 -10.86
CA ARG A 158 -13.21 19.87 -9.89
C ARG A 158 -12.26 20.87 -9.23
N SER A 159 -10.98 20.85 -9.60
CA SER A 159 -9.94 21.68 -8.99
C SER A 159 -9.81 21.49 -7.47
N GLU A 160 -10.11 20.28 -6.98
CA GLU A 160 -9.89 19.87 -5.59
C GLU A 160 -8.41 19.58 -5.32
N CYS A 161 -7.65 19.29 -6.36
CA CYS A 161 -6.20 19.22 -6.36
C CYS A 161 -5.64 19.60 -7.74
N GLN A 162 -4.34 19.90 -7.81
CA GLN A 162 -3.66 20.27 -9.07
C GLN A 162 -2.85 19.12 -9.66
N LEU A 163 -2.47 18.16 -8.84
CA LEU A 163 -1.85 16.90 -9.19
C LEU A 163 -2.52 15.79 -8.41
N ALA A 164 -2.47 14.58 -8.92
CA ALA A 164 -2.98 13.42 -8.21
C ALA A 164 -2.07 12.21 -8.40
N LEU A 165 -1.85 11.48 -7.31
CA LEU A 165 -1.28 10.15 -7.29
C LEU A 165 -2.42 9.15 -7.16
N ALA A 166 -2.51 8.20 -8.08
CA ALA A 166 -3.52 7.14 -8.04
C ALA A 166 -2.86 5.79 -8.28
N GLY A 167 -3.27 4.80 -7.50
CA GLY A 167 -2.73 3.45 -7.64
C GLY A 167 -3.45 2.43 -6.79
N GLY A 168 -2.87 1.25 -6.68
CA GLY A 168 -3.38 0.18 -5.83
C GLY A 168 -2.23 -0.66 -5.27
N VAL A 169 -2.44 -1.24 -4.09
CA VAL A 169 -1.40 -1.99 -3.39
C VAL A 169 -1.95 -3.27 -2.75
N PRO A 170 -2.40 -4.25 -3.55
CA PRO A 170 -2.85 -5.52 -3.01
C PRO A 170 -1.63 -6.41 -2.69
N LEU A 171 -1.05 -6.28 -1.49
CA LEU A 171 -0.09 -7.24 -0.98
C LEU A 171 -0.80 -8.22 -0.05
N GLN A 172 -0.94 -9.46 -0.51
CA GLN A 172 -1.47 -10.54 0.33
C GLN A 172 -0.33 -11.19 1.11
N ARG A 173 -0.42 -11.13 2.43
CA ARG A 173 0.40 -11.95 3.31
C ARG A 173 -0.19 -13.35 3.32
N ARG A 174 0.64 -14.34 3.09
CA ARG A 174 0.30 -15.71 2.80
C ARG A 174 -0.40 -16.50 3.90
N GLN A 175 -0.19 -16.18 5.17
CA GLN A 175 -0.64 -17.01 6.31
C GLN A 175 -2.16 -16.96 6.60
N GLY A 176 -2.93 -16.10 5.99
CA GLY A 176 -4.35 -15.99 6.27
C GLY A 176 -5.30 -16.60 5.23
N PHE A 177 -4.77 -17.15 4.14
CA PHE A 177 -5.62 -17.69 3.06
C PHE A 177 -5.62 -19.22 2.98
N PHE A 178 -4.71 -19.91 3.68
CA PHE A 178 -4.47 -21.34 3.51
C PHE A 178 -4.17 -22.10 4.83
N GLU A 179 -4.46 -21.53 5.97
CA GLU A 179 -4.53 -22.26 7.25
C GLU A 179 -5.97 -22.44 7.72
#